data_88a0686a2bc81049fb3b224735c6b9af
#
_entry.id   88a0686a2bc81049fb3b224735c6b9af
#
_cell.length_a   1.000
_cell.length_b   1.000
_cell.length_c   1.000
_cell.angle_alpha   90.00
_cell.angle_beta   90.00
_cell.angle_gamma   90.00
#
_symmetry.space_group_name_H-M   'P 1'
#
loop_
_entity.id
_entity.type
_entity.pdbx_description
1 polymer ?
#
loop_
_entity_poly.entity_id
_entity_poly.type
_entity_poly.pdbx_seq_one_letter_code
_entity_poly.pdbx_strand_id
1 'polypeptide(L)'
;MKLKPQNTYRHLLNFVGSHARPVLTAFHITNEGHIEATNSHILLRLLNRVQPGHELILHPKELREIEGTYPDTARLFPDNCQSTWLLTGDEAAKISKFLKGLDKNMTAILTADDKKLKIESDEASASFKLFDFPTGDYNGIELFVNSTYLKYITDFIADCSAVPVQLCISKKTLAPIVFKVEEQFEGLIAQIRTK
;
A
#
# COMPACT_ATOMS: atom_id res chain seq x y z
N MET A 1 13.37 12.65 -2.23
CA MET A 1 13.78 12.35 -0.84
C MET A 1 14.19 10.90 -0.77
N LYS A 2 15.34 10.57 -0.19
CA LYS A 2 15.75 9.16 -0.06
C LYS A 2 15.17 8.63 1.24
N LEU A 3 14.36 7.57 1.16
CA LEU A 3 13.98 6.76 2.32
C LEU A 3 15.24 6.38 3.12
N LYS A 4 15.16 6.49 4.43
CA LYS A 4 16.22 5.94 5.28
C LYS A 4 16.21 4.42 5.13
N PRO A 5 17.33 3.76 4.81
CA PRO A 5 17.36 2.31 4.53
C PRO A 5 16.70 1.46 5.64
N GLN A 6 16.94 1.82 6.88
CA GLN A 6 16.37 1.13 8.06
C GLN A 6 14.83 1.19 8.11
N ASN A 7 14.24 2.35 7.75
CA ASN A 7 12.79 2.49 7.72
C ASN A 7 12.18 1.68 6.56
N THR A 8 12.84 1.69 5.41
CA THR A 8 12.42 0.91 4.24
C THR A 8 12.33 -0.59 4.55
N TYR A 9 13.37 -1.16 5.19
CA TYR A 9 13.38 -2.56 5.58
C TYR A 9 12.23 -2.91 6.55
N ARG A 10 12.02 -2.06 7.57
CA ARG A 10 10.92 -2.25 8.53
C ARG A 10 9.55 -2.26 7.85
N HIS A 11 9.34 -1.37 6.89
CA HIS A 11 8.08 -1.32 6.17
C HIS A 11 7.87 -2.56 5.29
N LEU A 12 8.87 -2.97 4.51
CA LEU A 12 8.77 -4.17 3.69
C LEU A 12 8.41 -5.41 4.51
N LEU A 13 8.93 -5.54 5.74
CA LEU A 13 8.57 -6.64 6.64
C LEU A 13 7.09 -6.72 7.00
N ASN A 14 6.36 -5.59 6.96
CA ASN A 14 4.92 -5.57 7.20
C ASN A 14 4.12 -6.08 6.00
N PHE A 15 4.75 -6.18 4.83
CA PHE A 15 4.12 -6.62 3.59
C PHE A 15 4.39 -8.09 3.26
N VAL A 16 5.31 -8.76 3.92
CA VAL A 16 5.54 -10.19 3.67
C VAL A 16 4.39 -11.05 4.19
N GLY A 17 4.23 -12.22 3.58
CA GLY A 17 3.20 -13.20 3.92
C GLY A 17 3.59 -14.12 5.09
N SER A 18 2.76 -15.12 5.30
CA SER A 18 2.97 -16.17 6.29
C SER A 18 3.66 -17.40 5.69
N HIS A 19 4.08 -18.33 6.55
CA HIS A 19 4.73 -19.59 6.16
C HIS A 19 3.89 -20.52 5.27
N ALA A 20 2.58 -20.29 5.15
CA ALA A 20 1.71 -21.06 4.25
C ALA A 20 2.12 -20.95 2.77
N ARG A 21 2.82 -19.88 2.40
CA ARG A 21 3.41 -19.67 1.07
C ARG A 21 4.85 -19.16 1.26
N PRO A 22 5.84 -20.05 1.28
CA PRO A 22 7.23 -19.70 1.63
C PRO A 22 7.80 -18.54 0.81
N VAL A 23 7.57 -18.49 -0.50
CA VAL A 23 8.04 -17.40 -1.37
C VAL A 23 7.52 -16.01 -0.95
N LEU A 24 6.32 -15.93 -0.35
CA LEU A 24 5.76 -14.66 0.12
C LEU A 24 6.29 -14.22 1.49
N THR A 25 7.04 -15.07 2.21
CA THR A 25 7.74 -14.66 3.43
C THR A 25 9.02 -13.89 3.14
N ALA A 26 9.34 -13.72 1.86
CA ALA A 26 10.57 -13.14 1.34
C ALA A 26 10.33 -11.82 0.61
N PHE A 27 11.41 -11.10 0.39
CA PHE A 27 11.46 -9.99 -0.56
C PHE A 27 11.77 -10.56 -1.95
N HIS A 28 11.14 -10.02 -2.96
CA HIS A 28 11.46 -10.26 -4.35
C HIS A 28 12.26 -9.08 -4.90
N ILE A 29 13.45 -9.36 -5.36
CA ILE A 29 14.27 -8.43 -6.15
C ILE A 29 13.99 -8.74 -7.60
N THR A 30 13.40 -7.79 -8.33
CA THR A 30 13.01 -8.01 -9.72
C THR A 30 14.19 -7.77 -10.67
N ASN A 31 14.08 -8.30 -11.88
CA ASN A 31 15.09 -8.12 -12.91
C ASN A 31 15.32 -6.65 -13.30
N GLU A 32 14.31 -5.78 -13.09
CA GLU A 32 14.40 -4.32 -13.29
C GLU A 32 15.08 -3.60 -12.12
N GLY A 33 15.45 -4.31 -11.07
CA GLY A 33 16.09 -3.73 -9.88
C GLY A 33 15.12 -3.14 -8.87
N HIS A 34 13.85 -3.56 -8.89
CA HIS A 34 12.88 -3.20 -7.84
C HIS A 34 12.99 -4.17 -6.66
N ILE A 35 12.57 -3.73 -5.49
CA ILE A 35 12.42 -4.60 -4.32
C ILE A 35 10.95 -4.59 -3.92
N GLU A 36 10.33 -5.75 -3.87
CA GLU A 36 8.91 -5.85 -3.52
C GLU A 36 8.63 -6.90 -2.46
N ALA A 37 7.52 -6.72 -1.75
CA ALA A 37 6.98 -7.66 -0.80
C ALA A 37 5.46 -7.68 -0.88
N THR A 38 4.85 -8.86 -0.77
CA THR A 38 3.40 -9.03 -0.74
C THR A 38 2.97 -10.18 0.18
N ASN A 39 1.81 -10.04 0.78
CA ASN A 39 1.14 -11.12 1.52
C ASN A 39 -0.13 -11.62 0.79
N SER A 40 -0.30 -11.30 -0.49
CA SER A 40 -1.49 -11.54 -1.32
C SER A 40 -2.64 -10.56 -1.12
N HIS A 41 -2.60 -9.68 -0.12
CA HIS A 41 -3.63 -8.66 0.14
C HIS A 41 -3.09 -7.24 0.01
N ILE A 42 -1.83 -7.07 0.30
CA ILE A 42 -1.10 -5.81 0.13
C ILE A 42 0.21 -6.08 -0.60
N LEU A 43 0.67 -5.10 -1.34
CA LEU A 43 1.96 -5.08 -2.03
C LEU A 43 2.64 -3.74 -1.80
N LEU A 44 3.95 -3.77 -1.57
CA LEU A 44 4.82 -2.60 -1.65
C LEU A 44 5.98 -2.93 -2.59
N ARG A 45 6.19 -2.10 -3.60
CA ARG A 45 7.30 -2.15 -4.54
C ARG A 45 8.09 -0.86 -4.46
N LEU A 46 9.35 -0.97 -4.14
CA LEU A 46 10.32 0.12 -4.13
C LEU A 46 11.07 0.12 -5.46
N LEU A 47 10.95 1.19 -6.22
CA LEU A 47 11.48 1.27 -7.58
C LEU A 47 12.99 1.58 -7.58
N ASN A 48 13.74 0.97 -8.49
CA ASN A 48 15.14 1.28 -8.80
C ASN A 48 16.05 1.26 -7.56
N ARG A 49 15.97 0.21 -6.72
CA ARG A 49 16.73 0.11 -5.46
C ARG A 49 18.04 -0.65 -5.58
N VAL A 50 18.13 -1.54 -6.53
CA VAL A 50 19.33 -2.33 -6.84
C VAL A 50 19.65 -2.25 -8.33
N GLN A 51 20.85 -2.68 -8.69
CA GLN A 51 21.24 -2.73 -10.10
C GLN A 51 20.39 -3.79 -10.82
N PRO A 52 19.84 -3.47 -12.01
CA PRO A 52 19.08 -4.43 -12.81
C PRO A 52 19.93 -5.63 -13.27
N GLY A 53 19.26 -6.73 -13.62
CA GLY A 53 19.90 -7.89 -14.25
C GLY A 53 19.98 -9.14 -13.37
N HIS A 54 19.48 -9.07 -12.13
CA HIS A 54 19.45 -10.23 -11.23
C HIS A 54 18.09 -10.31 -10.54
N GLU A 55 17.38 -11.39 -10.78
CA GLU A 55 16.15 -11.72 -10.05
C GLU A 55 16.49 -12.63 -8.88
N LEU A 56 15.93 -12.31 -7.69
CA LEU A 56 16.26 -13.03 -6.47
C LEU A 56 15.07 -12.97 -5.48
N ILE A 57 14.74 -14.10 -4.86
CA ILE A 57 13.79 -14.18 -3.74
C ILE A 57 14.61 -14.34 -2.46
N LEU A 58 14.67 -13.29 -1.64
CA LEU A 58 15.54 -13.21 -0.47
C LEU A 58 14.76 -13.25 0.84
N HIS A 59 15.05 -14.25 1.68
CA HIS A 59 14.45 -14.29 3.02
C HIS A 59 15.03 -13.18 3.90
N PRO A 60 14.18 -12.25 4.43
CA PRO A 60 14.67 -11.03 5.04
C PRO A 60 15.45 -11.20 6.35
N LYS A 61 15.19 -12.27 7.10
CA LYS A 61 15.85 -12.53 8.39
C LYS A 61 17.05 -13.46 8.24
N GLU A 62 16.94 -14.46 7.39
CA GLU A 62 17.98 -15.49 7.20
C GLU A 62 19.00 -15.09 6.15
N LEU A 63 18.70 -14.04 5.35
CA LEU A 63 19.56 -13.53 4.26
C LEU A 63 19.97 -14.63 3.28
N ARG A 64 19.10 -15.59 3.07
CA ARG A 64 19.27 -16.69 2.11
C ARG A 64 18.27 -16.60 0.98
N GLU A 65 18.65 -17.08 -0.15
CA GLU A 65 17.77 -17.24 -1.30
C GLU A 65 16.71 -18.32 -1.00
N ILE A 66 15.49 -18.07 -1.48
CA ILE A 66 14.38 -19.03 -1.45
C ILE A 66 14.13 -19.47 -2.89
N GLU A 67 14.18 -20.77 -3.11
CA GLU A 67 13.79 -21.35 -4.38
C GLU A 67 12.27 -21.25 -4.58
N GLY A 68 11.85 -20.96 -5.82
CA GLY A 68 10.44 -20.91 -6.19
C GLY A 68 10.15 -19.81 -7.19
N THR A 69 8.88 -19.66 -7.53
CA THR A 69 8.39 -18.60 -8.42
C THR A 69 7.62 -17.58 -7.63
N TYR A 70 8.07 -16.32 -7.65
CA TYR A 70 7.32 -15.23 -7.07
C TYR A 70 6.09 -14.90 -7.95
N PRO A 71 4.95 -14.49 -7.38
CA PRO A 71 3.79 -14.12 -8.18
C PRO A 71 4.10 -12.96 -9.13
N ASP A 72 3.54 -12.98 -10.32
CA ASP A 72 3.58 -11.85 -11.24
C ASP A 72 2.71 -10.71 -10.71
N THR A 73 3.37 -9.79 -10.02
CA THR A 73 2.73 -8.64 -9.36
C THR A 73 2.46 -7.50 -10.32
N ALA A 74 3.08 -7.45 -11.49
CA ALA A 74 2.88 -6.37 -12.47
C ALA A 74 1.43 -6.32 -12.95
N ARG A 75 0.78 -7.47 -13.10
CA ARG A 75 -0.63 -7.58 -13.52
C ARG A 75 -1.65 -7.08 -12.50
N LEU A 76 -1.23 -6.82 -11.27
CA LEU A 76 -2.12 -6.37 -10.21
C LEU A 76 -2.38 -4.86 -10.27
N PHE A 77 -1.55 -4.11 -10.97
CA PHE A 77 -1.70 -2.67 -11.12
C PHE A 77 -2.69 -2.36 -12.24
N PRO A 78 -3.73 -1.56 -11.99
CA PRO A 78 -4.67 -1.15 -13.03
C PRO A 78 -4.00 -0.20 -14.02
N ASP A 79 -4.33 -0.34 -15.30
CA ASP A 79 -3.80 0.52 -16.37
C ASP A 79 -4.26 1.98 -16.23
N ASN A 80 -5.42 2.21 -15.63
CA ASN A 80 -6.02 3.54 -15.52
C ASN A 80 -6.59 3.81 -14.12
N CYS A 81 -6.32 5.02 -13.63
CA CYS A 81 -6.98 5.59 -12.46
C CYS A 81 -8.24 6.34 -12.90
N GLN A 82 -9.40 5.98 -12.36
CA GLN A 82 -10.64 6.72 -12.61
C GLN A 82 -10.79 7.90 -11.68
N SER A 83 -10.29 7.78 -10.48
CA SER A 83 -10.19 8.86 -9.50
C SER A 83 -8.82 8.86 -8.85
N THR A 84 -8.32 10.05 -8.54
CA THR A 84 -7.04 10.23 -7.84
C THR A 84 -7.25 11.09 -6.60
N TRP A 85 -6.79 10.58 -5.47
CA TRP A 85 -6.76 11.29 -4.19
C TRP A 85 -5.31 11.50 -3.79
N LEU A 86 -4.97 12.68 -3.26
CA LEU A 86 -3.61 13.02 -2.85
C LEU A 86 -3.51 13.10 -1.34
N LEU A 87 -2.66 12.27 -0.75
CA LEU A 87 -2.45 12.16 0.69
C LEU A 87 -1.03 12.61 1.07
N THR A 88 -0.92 13.54 2.02
CA THR A 88 0.38 13.95 2.58
C THR A 88 0.85 12.97 3.65
N GLY A 89 2.16 12.96 3.94
CA GLY A 89 2.72 12.16 5.03
C GLY A 89 2.17 12.55 6.40
N ASP A 90 1.94 13.82 6.66
CA ASP A 90 1.38 14.29 7.93
C ASP A 90 -0.06 13.77 8.14
N GLU A 91 -0.89 13.78 7.10
CA GLU A 91 -2.24 13.21 7.19
C GLU A 91 -2.20 11.68 7.28
N ALA A 92 -1.28 11.03 6.56
CA ALA A 92 -1.06 9.59 6.70
C ALA A 92 -0.66 9.20 8.14
N ALA A 93 0.17 10.00 8.80
CA ALA A 93 0.51 9.78 10.22
C ALA A 93 -0.71 9.90 11.15
N LYS A 94 -1.62 10.85 10.90
CA LYS A 94 -2.87 10.98 11.64
C LYS A 94 -3.80 9.79 11.41
N ILE A 95 -3.92 9.34 10.16
CA ILE A 95 -4.70 8.14 9.79
C ILE A 95 -4.12 6.91 10.49
N SER A 96 -2.80 6.70 10.44
CA SER A 96 -2.16 5.59 11.13
C SER A 96 -2.43 5.60 12.64
N LYS A 97 -2.38 6.78 13.28
CA LYS A 97 -2.71 6.92 14.70
C LYS A 97 -4.17 6.57 15.00
N PHE A 98 -5.10 6.98 14.16
CA PHE A 98 -6.52 6.61 14.28
C PHE A 98 -6.70 5.10 14.15
N LEU A 99 -6.14 4.49 13.10
CA LEU A 99 -6.24 3.05 12.84
C LEU A 99 -5.59 2.19 13.94
N LYS A 100 -4.57 2.72 14.64
CA LYS A 100 -3.96 2.04 15.79
C LYS A 100 -4.91 1.91 16.98
N GLY A 101 -5.92 2.76 17.08
CA GLY A 101 -6.95 2.72 18.11
C GLY A 101 -8.08 1.72 17.82
N LEU A 102 -8.18 1.22 16.59
CA LEU A 102 -9.17 0.22 16.20
C LEU A 102 -8.68 -1.19 16.51
N ASP A 103 -9.62 -2.11 16.64
CA ASP A 103 -9.30 -3.54 16.72
C ASP A 103 -8.61 -4.02 15.42
N LYS A 104 -7.79 -5.08 15.57
CA LYS A 104 -7.04 -5.61 14.44
C LYS A 104 -7.97 -6.27 13.43
N ASN A 105 -7.64 -6.07 12.15
CA ASN A 105 -8.32 -6.68 11.01
C ASN A 105 -9.80 -6.29 10.83
N MET A 106 -10.22 -5.18 11.41
CA MET A 106 -11.54 -4.62 11.11
C MET A 106 -11.66 -4.16 9.66
N THR A 107 -12.87 -4.11 9.17
CA THR A 107 -13.15 -3.43 7.91
C THR A 107 -13.14 -1.92 8.12
N ALA A 108 -12.34 -1.22 7.34
CA ALA A 108 -12.36 0.23 7.24
C ALA A 108 -13.02 0.62 5.92
N ILE A 109 -13.97 1.54 5.97
CA ILE A 109 -14.68 2.08 4.80
C ILE A 109 -14.08 3.47 4.52
N LEU A 110 -13.56 3.66 3.31
CA LEU A 110 -12.99 4.92 2.87
C LEU A 110 -13.94 5.59 1.87
N THR A 111 -14.27 6.83 2.15
CA THR A 111 -15.02 7.70 1.23
C THR A 111 -14.30 9.04 1.10
N ALA A 112 -14.37 9.67 -0.07
CA ALA A 112 -13.83 11.01 -0.27
C ALA A 112 -14.96 11.99 -0.57
N ASP A 113 -14.89 13.17 0.05
CA ASP A 113 -15.81 14.28 -0.16
C ASP A 113 -15.02 15.59 -0.09
N ASP A 114 -15.10 16.39 -1.14
CA ASP A 114 -14.27 17.59 -1.30
C ASP A 114 -12.77 17.29 -1.02
N LYS A 115 -12.17 18.02 -0.08
CA LYS A 115 -10.78 17.80 0.37
C LYS A 115 -10.68 16.91 1.61
N LYS A 116 -11.66 16.02 1.82
CA LYS A 116 -11.70 15.16 3.00
C LYS A 116 -11.70 13.70 2.60
N LEU A 117 -10.91 12.92 3.30
CA LEU A 117 -10.96 11.46 3.33
C LEU A 117 -11.64 11.06 4.64
N LYS A 118 -12.82 10.50 4.57
CA LYS A 118 -13.50 9.90 5.72
C LYS A 118 -13.12 8.44 5.82
N ILE A 119 -12.80 7.99 7.02
CA ILE A 119 -12.55 6.59 7.35
C ILE A 119 -13.51 6.19 8.45
N GLU A 120 -14.30 5.16 8.20
CA GLU A 120 -15.31 4.63 9.11
C GLU A 120 -15.04 3.15 9.40
N SER A 121 -15.38 2.72 10.59
CA SER A 121 -15.46 1.33 11.02
C SER A 121 -16.67 1.15 11.91
N ASP A 122 -17.00 -0.06 12.31
CA ASP A 122 -18.09 -0.32 13.25
C ASP A 122 -17.89 0.36 14.62
N GLU A 123 -16.65 0.71 14.97
CA GLU A 123 -16.30 1.28 16.27
C GLU A 123 -16.12 2.80 16.26
N ALA A 124 -15.63 3.37 15.16
CA ALA A 124 -15.24 4.77 15.10
C ALA A 124 -15.24 5.33 13.68
N SER A 125 -15.31 6.65 13.60
CA SER A 125 -15.24 7.41 12.36
C SER A 125 -14.36 8.64 12.54
N ALA A 126 -13.56 8.97 11.52
CA ALA A 126 -12.73 10.16 11.49
C ALA A 126 -12.59 10.72 10.06
N SER A 127 -12.33 12.03 9.96
CA SER A 127 -12.08 12.70 8.69
C SER A 127 -10.69 13.32 8.66
N PHE A 128 -10.00 13.14 7.54
CA PHE A 128 -8.64 13.58 7.29
C PHE A 128 -8.62 14.50 6.07
N LYS A 129 -7.59 15.34 5.95
CA LYS A 129 -7.46 16.24 4.79
C LYS A 129 -6.77 15.53 3.65
N LEU A 130 -7.32 15.67 2.44
CA LEU A 130 -6.58 15.42 1.22
C LEU A 130 -5.75 16.66 0.86
N PHE A 131 -4.65 16.47 0.16
CA PHE A 131 -3.77 17.56 -0.27
C PHE A 131 -4.50 18.50 -1.22
N ASP A 132 -5.32 17.93 -2.11
CA ASP A 132 -6.16 18.66 -3.05
C ASP A 132 -7.53 17.98 -3.22
N PHE A 133 -8.42 18.56 -4.02
CA PHE A 133 -9.68 17.91 -4.37
C PHE A 133 -9.40 16.59 -5.08
N PRO A 134 -10.18 15.53 -4.75
CA PRO A 134 -10.16 14.33 -5.57
C PRO A 134 -10.41 14.66 -7.03
N THR A 135 -9.66 14.06 -7.93
CA THR A 135 -9.86 14.22 -9.36
C THR A 135 -10.59 13.02 -9.93
N GLY A 136 -11.29 13.24 -11.06
CA GLY A 136 -12.10 12.20 -11.67
C GLY A 136 -13.45 12.02 -10.97
N ASP A 137 -14.13 10.92 -11.28
CA ASP A 137 -15.45 10.63 -10.72
C ASP A 137 -15.29 9.82 -9.42
N TYR A 138 -15.41 10.50 -8.29
CA TYR A 138 -15.23 9.93 -6.94
C TYR A 138 -16.53 9.91 -6.12
N ASN A 139 -17.59 10.56 -6.57
CA ASN A 139 -18.83 10.65 -5.82
C ASN A 139 -19.46 9.26 -5.59
N GLY A 140 -19.79 8.96 -4.35
CA GLY A 140 -20.42 7.69 -3.96
C GLY A 140 -19.49 6.48 -4.04
N ILE A 141 -18.18 6.68 -4.17
CA ILE A 141 -17.21 5.58 -4.07
C ILE A 141 -17.01 5.23 -2.60
N GLU A 142 -17.30 3.98 -2.25
CA GLU A 142 -16.97 3.37 -0.97
C GLU A 142 -15.94 2.26 -1.19
N LEU A 143 -14.83 2.32 -0.46
CA LEU A 143 -13.73 1.39 -0.56
C LEU A 143 -13.59 0.63 0.76
N PHE A 144 -13.73 -0.67 0.72
CA PHE A 144 -13.70 -1.53 1.89
C PHE A 144 -12.34 -2.21 2.00
N VAL A 145 -11.58 -1.92 3.05
CA VAL A 145 -10.22 -2.45 3.24
C VAL A 145 -9.99 -2.95 4.67
N ASN A 146 -8.99 -3.79 4.84
CA ASN A 146 -8.54 -4.22 6.16
C ASN A 146 -7.81 -3.07 6.88
N SER A 147 -8.24 -2.73 8.10
CA SER A 147 -7.70 -1.63 8.90
C SER A 147 -6.21 -1.80 9.21
N THR A 148 -5.76 -3.02 9.48
CA THR A 148 -4.36 -3.33 9.75
C THR A 148 -3.49 -3.11 8.50
N TYR A 149 -3.96 -3.52 7.34
CA TYR A 149 -3.24 -3.31 6.09
C TYR A 149 -3.21 -1.83 5.68
N LEU A 150 -4.32 -1.13 5.84
CA LEU A 150 -4.37 0.32 5.62
C LEU A 150 -3.37 1.05 6.54
N LYS A 151 -3.26 0.60 7.81
CA LYS A 151 -2.29 1.13 8.75
C LYS A 151 -0.84 0.92 8.27
N TYR A 152 -0.48 -0.25 7.77
CA TYR A 152 0.87 -0.49 7.26
C TYR A 152 1.22 0.46 6.10
N ILE A 153 0.26 0.71 5.21
CA ILE A 153 0.41 1.64 4.09
C ILE A 153 0.57 3.07 4.60
N THR A 154 -0.28 3.50 5.53
CA THR A 154 -0.21 4.88 6.06
C THR A 154 1.03 5.11 6.92
N ASP A 155 1.53 4.11 7.65
CA ASP A 155 2.83 4.16 8.32
C ASP A 155 3.97 4.37 7.30
N PHE A 156 3.96 3.61 6.21
CA PHE A 156 4.94 3.74 5.15
C PHE A 156 4.89 5.14 4.51
N ILE A 157 3.70 5.63 4.16
CA ILE A 157 3.52 6.97 3.57
C ILE A 157 4.00 8.06 4.53
N ALA A 158 3.69 7.97 5.81
CA ALA A 158 4.12 8.93 6.83
C ALA A 158 5.64 9.04 6.94
N ASP A 159 6.33 7.90 6.85
CA ASP A 159 7.79 7.86 6.93
C ASP A 159 8.50 8.30 5.63
N CYS A 160 7.80 8.22 4.49
CA CYS A 160 8.40 8.43 3.17
C CYS A 160 8.20 9.81 2.59
N SER A 161 7.22 10.58 3.03
CA SER A 161 6.74 11.65 2.17
C SER A 161 7.29 13.02 2.49
N ALA A 162 8.15 13.50 1.60
CA ALA A 162 8.26 14.95 1.35
C ALA A 162 7.26 15.43 0.28
N VAL A 163 6.56 14.52 -0.40
CA VAL A 163 5.60 14.84 -1.47
C VAL A 163 4.27 14.10 -1.22
N PRO A 164 3.14 14.66 -1.69
CA PRO A 164 1.87 13.96 -1.61
C PRO A 164 1.91 12.64 -2.38
N VAL A 165 1.35 11.59 -1.79
CA VAL A 165 1.22 10.27 -2.38
C VAL A 165 -0.10 10.19 -3.13
N GLN A 166 -0.05 9.73 -4.36
CA GLN A 166 -1.21 9.50 -5.19
C GLN A 166 -1.89 8.19 -4.79
N LEU A 167 -3.17 8.27 -4.43
CA LEU A 167 -4.06 7.12 -4.29
C LEU A 167 -4.89 7.02 -5.56
N CYS A 168 -4.68 5.95 -6.31
CA CYS A 168 -5.36 5.67 -7.56
C CYS A 168 -6.53 4.73 -7.30
N ILE A 169 -7.73 5.19 -7.61
CA ILE A 169 -8.99 4.50 -7.36
C ILE A 169 -9.61 4.09 -8.69
N SER A 170 -10.04 2.85 -8.80
CA SER A 170 -10.80 2.35 -9.92
C SER A 170 -12.26 2.13 -9.50
N LYS A 171 -13.22 2.44 -10.39
CA LYS A 171 -14.65 2.10 -10.20
C LYS A 171 -14.94 0.62 -10.38
N LYS A 172 -14.00 -0.15 -10.92
CA LYS A 172 -14.20 -1.59 -11.08
C LYS A 172 -14.33 -2.22 -9.69
N THR A 173 -15.43 -2.92 -9.47
CA THR A 173 -15.71 -3.61 -8.21
C THR A 173 -14.52 -4.47 -7.78
N LEU A 174 -14.08 -4.30 -6.55
CA LEU A 174 -12.94 -5.02 -5.96
C LEU A 174 -11.57 -4.79 -6.63
N ALA A 175 -11.45 -3.77 -7.49
CA ALA A 175 -10.12 -3.36 -7.94
C ALA A 175 -9.27 -2.90 -6.75
N PRO A 176 -7.98 -3.21 -6.71
CA PRO A 176 -7.13 -2.73 -5.63
C PRO A 176 -7.03 -1.20 -5.64
N ILE A 177 -6.86 -0.62 -4.46
CA ILE A 177 -6.44 0.78 -4.32
C ILE A 177 -4.93 0.79 -4.51
N VAL A 178 -4.43 1.57 -5.47
CA VAL A 178 -2.99 1.74 -5.69
C VAL A 178 -2.54 3.01 -5.01
N PHE A 179 -1.39 2.96 -4.36
CA PHE A 179 -0.70 4.14 -3.82
C PHE A 179 0.69 4.24 -4.45
N LYS A 180 1.06 5.43 -4.92
CA LYS A 180 2.33 5.60 -5.64
C LYS A 180 2.92 7.01 -5.54
N VAL A 181 4.23 7.07 -5.67
CA VAL A 181 5.01 8.25 -6.05
C VAL A 181 5.89 7.83 -7.21
N GLU A 182 5.77 8.53 -8.33
CA GLU A 182 6.51 8.22 -9.56
C GLU A 182 8.00 8.06 -9.29
N GLU A 183 8.62 7.06 -9.93
CA GLU A 183 10.05 6.70 -9.83
C GLU A 183 10.55 6.33 -8.43
N GLN A 184 9.69 6.34 -7.41
CA GLN A 184 10.11 6.04 -6.04
C GLN A 184 9.53 4.74 -5.51
N PHE A 185 8.21 4.61 -5.55
CA PHE A 185 7.50 3.43 -5.09
C PHE A 185 6.09 3.36 -5.64
N GLU A 186 5.57 2.17 -5.64
CA GLU A 186 4.16 1.87 -5.85
C GLU A 186 3.74 0.71 -4.94
N GLY A 187 2.46 0.64 -4.67
CA GLY A 187 1.91 -0.48 -3.92
C GLY A 187 0.40 -0.53 -4.06
N LEU A 188 -0.19 -1.53 -3.46
CA LEU A 188 -1.63 -1.71 -3.52
C LEU A 188 -2.18 -2.34 -2.23
N ILE A 189 -3.47 -2.13 -2.03
CA ILE A 189 -4.28 -2.84 -1.04
C ILE A 189 -5.50 -3.42 -1.74
N ALA A 190 -5.74 -4.72 -1.55
CA ALA A 190 -6.93 -5.40 -2.04
C ALA A 190 -8.16 -4.95 -1.23
N GLN A 191 -9.28 -4.75 -1.91
CA GLN A 191 -10.55 -4.51 -1.27
C GLN A 191 -11.14 -5.79 -0.68
N ILE A 192 -11.91 -5.64 0.41
CA ILE A 192 -12.68 -6.71 1.04
C ILE A 192 -14.02 -6.84 0.31
N ARG A 193 -14.45 -8.08 0.07
CA ARG A 193 -15.81 -8.33 -0.41
C ARG A 193 -16.79 -8.09 0.73
N THR A 194 -17.70 -7.14 0.55
CA THR A 194 -18.88 -7.00 1.40
C THR A 194 -19.96 -7.96 0.91
N LYS A 195 -20.64 -8.60 1.85
CA LYS A 195 -21.78 -9.48 1.52
C LYS A 195 -23.00 -8.66 1.13
#